data_b71e8ca663671d21f9129f3ea3a1096e
#
_entry.id   b71e8ca663671d21f9129f3ea3a1096e
#
_cell.length_a   1.000
_cell.length_b   1.000
_cell.length_c   1.000
_cell.angle_alpha   90.00
_cell.angle_beta   90.00
_cell.angle_gamma   90.00
#
_symmetry.space_group_name_H-M   'P 1'
#
loop_
_entity.id
_entity.type
_entity.pdbx_description
1 polymer ?
#
loop_
_entity_poly.entity_id
_entity_poly.type
_entity_poly.pdbx_seq_one_letter_code
_entity_poly.pdbx_strand_id
1 'polypeptide(L)'
;MSITDEEKKKIRENWRLKSEKEKEMLEIRKKDALDKAHKIAKFLKEKYNVSKVVLYGSLARGFDFWEFSDIDIFVDDWDDDKFNYWTMFVEIERIARPYKVSIVTQRDVTGALLKEIEKEGREIG
;
A
#
# COMPACT_ATOMS: atom_id res chain seq x y z
N MET A 1 -26.07 32.91 20.78
CA MET A 1 -24.85 33.18 21.52
C MET A 1 -23.68 33.31 20.55
N SER A 2 -23.04 34.45 20.52
CA SER A 2 -21.90 34.63 19.64
C SER A 2 -20.63 34.12 20.31
N ILE A 3 -19.82 33.41 19.53
CA ILE A 3 -18.52 32.90 19.97
C ILE A 3 -17.53 34.09 20.05
N THR A 4 -16.78 34.20 21.12
CA THR A 4 -15.77 35.25 21.29
C THR A 4 -14.58 35.02 20.35
N ASP A 5 -13.79 36.07 20.09
CA ASP A 5 -12.60 35.98 19.25
C ASP A 5 -11.55 35.03 19.82
N GLU A 6 -11.42 34.99 21.15
CA GLU A 6 -10.51 34.06 21.84
C GLU A 6 -10.97 32.61 21.66
N GLU A 7 -12.28 32.34 21.72
CA GLU A 7 -12.84 31.00 21.49
C GLU A 7 -12.62 30.55 20.05
N LYS A 8 -12.83 31.45 19.08
CA LYS A 8 -12.55 31.18 17.68
C LYS A 8 -11.08 30.84 17.43
N LYS A 9 -10.19 31.56 18.11
CA LYS A 9 -8.74 31.34 18.02
C LYS A 9 -8.35 29.97 18.57
N LYS A 10 -8.90 29.57 19.71
CA LYS A 10 -8.70 28.25 20.31
C LYS A 10 -9.19 27.13 19.39
N ILE A 11 -10.35 27.30 18.80
CA ILE A 11 -10.92 26.32 17.85
C ILE A 11 -10.00 26.14 16.66
N ARG A 12 -9.48 27.24 16.07
CA ARG A 12 -8.55 27.19 14.93
C ARG A 12 -7.26 26.49 15.30
N GLU A 13 -6.69 26.77 16.47
CA GLU A 13 -5.47 26.09 16.94
C GLU A 13 -5.69 24.61 17.15
N ASN A 14 -6.80 24.20 17.74
CA ASN A 14 -7.15 22.80 17.93
C ASN A 14 -7.30 22.06 16.60
N TRP A 15 -7.97 22.68 15.62
CA TRP A 15 -8.10 22.12 14.28
C TRP A 15 -6.75 21.97 13.58
N ARG A 16 -5.88 22.98 13.69
CA ARG A 16 -4.55 22.93 13.12
C ARG A 16 -3.71 21.80 13.72
N LEU A 17 -3.69 21.66 15.05
CA LEU A 17 -2.97 20.61 15.75
C LEU A 17 -3.48 19.22 15.39
N LYS A 18 -4.79 19.07 15.29
CA LYS A 18 -5.41 17.82 14.87
C LYS A 18 -5.02 17.44 13.45
N SER A 19 -5.06 18.42 12.54
CA SER A 19 -4.68 18.23 11.14
C SER A 19 -3.21 17.84 10.99
N GLU A 20 -2.31 18.47 11.76
CA GLU A 20 -0.88 18.15 11.77
C GLU A 20 -0.64 16.73 12.27
N LYS A 21 -1.31 16.31 13.35
CA LYS A 21 -1.24 14.95 13.88
C LYS A 21 -1.74 13.91 12.86
N GLU A 22 -2.83 14.19 12.18
CA GLU A 22 -3.36 13.30 11.14
C GLU A 22 -2.37 13.14 9.99
N LYS A 23 -1.71 14.22 9.57
CA LYS A 23 -0.65 14.18 8.55
C LYS A 23 0.55 13.35 8.99
N GLU A 24 1.02 13.55 10.22
CA GLU A 24 2.12 12.77 10.78
C GLU A 24 1.79 11.28 10.84
N MET A 25 0.59 10.94 11.32
CA MET A 25 0.11 9.56 11.37
C MET A 25 0.05 8.93 9.98
N LEU A 26 -0.41 9.68 8.99
CA LEU A 26 -0.48 9.22 7.61
C LEU A 26 0.92 8.96 7.03
N GLU A 27 1.88 9.83 7.29
CA GLU A 27 3.27 9.65 6.85
C GLU A 27 3.91 8.42 7.51
N ILE A 28 3.67 8.19 8.79
CA ILE A 28 4.13 6.99 9.51
C ILE A 28 3.52 5.73 8.88
N ARG A 29 2.23 5.74 8.58
CA ARG A 29 1.55 4.62 7.92
C ARG A 29 2.11 4.33 6.54
N LYS A 30 2.34 5.37 5.73
CA LYS A 30 2.94 5.22 4.41
C LYS A 30 4.31 4.55 4.48
N LYS A 31 5.15 5.02 5.37
CA LYS A 31 6.48 4.45 5.57
C LYS A 31 6.41 3.00 6.01
N ASP A 32 5.56 2.69 6.97
CA ASP A 32 5.36 1.32 7.46
C ASP A 32 4.81 0.42 6.35
N ALA A 33 3.84 0.89 5.58
CA ALA A 33 3.28 0.12 4.46
C ALA A 33 4.32 -0.12 3.36
N LEU A 34 5.18 0.85 3.07
CA LEU A 34 6.29 0.68 2.14
C LEU A 34 7.30 -0.37 2.63
N ASP A 35 7.64 -0.34 3.91
CA ASP A 35 8.50 -1.36 4.51
C ASP A 35 7.88 -2.76 4.39
N LYS A 36 6.58 -2.88 4.63
CA LYS A 36 5.84 -4.13 4.43
C LYS A 36 5.88 -4.58 2.97
N ALA A 37 5.68 -3.68 2.03
CA ALA A 37 5.74 -3.98 0.60
C ALA A 37 7.12 -4.52 0.19
N HIS A 38 8.19 -3.93 0.68
CA HIS A 38 9.56 -4.42 0.43
C HIS A 38 9.79 -5.81 1.03
N LYS A 39 9.29 -6.06 2.22
CA LYS A 39 9.36 -7.40 2.85
C LYS A 39 8.59 -8.45 2.05
N ILE A 40 7.42 -8.08 1.55
CA ILE A 40 6.62 -8.94 0.69
C ILE A 40 7.38 -9.30 -0.59
N ALA A 41 7.96 -8.30 -1.25
CA ALA A 41 8.72 -8.51 -2.48
C ALA A 41 9.90 -9.46 -2.26
N LYS A 42 10.65 -9.25 -1.21
CA LYS A 42 11.77 -10.11 -0.85
C LYS A 42 11.32 -11.55 -0.60
N PHE A 43 10.25 -11.71 0.17
CA PHE A 43 9.67 -13.01 0.47
C PHE A 43 9.22 -13.75 -0.78
N LEU A 44 8.52 -13.06 -1.69
CA LEU A 44 8.03 -13.64 -2.95
C LEU A 44 9.19 -14.10 -3.84
N LYS A 45 10.24 -13.32 -3.94
CA LYS A 45 11.42 -13.66 -4.74
C LYS A 45 12.17 -14.85 -4.15
N GLU A 46 12.34 -14.89 -2.85
CA GLU A 46 13.09 -15.94 -2.16
C GLU A 46 12.33 -17.27 -2.12
N LYS A 47 11.06 -17.24 -1.77
CA LYS A 47 10.27 -18.46 -1.60
C LYS A 47 9.62 -18.96 -2.88
N TYR A 48 9.08 -18.05 -3.68
CA TYR A 48 8.29 -18.39 -4.87
C TYR A 48 9.01 -18.15 -6.19
N ASN A 49 10.24 -17.67 -6.11
CA ASN A 49 11.12 -17.51 -7.27
C ASN A 49 10.51 -16.66 -8.39
N VAL A 50 9.71 -15.68 -8.05
CA VAL A 50 9.14 -14.75 -9.02
C VAL A 50 10.22 -13.81 -9.54
N SER A 51 10.09 -13.37 -10.79
CA SER A 51 11.12 -12.53 -11.42
C SER A 51 10.96 -11.04 -11.07
N LYS A 52 9.73 -10.59 -10.87
CA LYS A 52 9.43 -9.18 -10.73
C LYS A 52 8.26 -8.97 -9.80
N VAL A 53 8.39 -8.00 -8.91
CA VAL A 53 7.33 -7.54 -8.01
C VAL A 53 7.19 -6.03 -8.19
N VAL A 54 5.98 -5.57 -8.50
CA VAL A 54 5.70 -4.15 -8.75
C VAL A 54 4.66 -3.65 -7.77
N LEU A 55 5.00 -2.59 -7.06
CA LEU A 55 4.06 -1.84 -6.24
C LEU A 55 3.34 -0.83 -7.13
N TYR A 56 2.01 -0.81 -7.09
CA TYR A 56 1.21 0.16 -7.84
C TYR A 56 0.09 0.72 -6.94
N GLY A 57 -0.78 1.54 -7.51
CA GLY A 57 -1.89 2.14 -6.77
C GLY A 57 -1.46 3.28 -5.84
N SER A 58 -2.27 3.56 -4.84
CA SER A 58 -2.12 4.74 -3.97
C SER A 58 -0.79 4.79 -3.22
N LEU A 59 -0.29 3.66 -2.74
CA LEU A 59 0.98 3.62 -2.02
C LEU A 59 2.17 3.95 -2.94
N ALA A 60 2.13 3.49 -4.20
CA ALA A 60 3.15 3.81 -5.20
C ALA A 60 3.11 5.29 -5.58
N ARG A 61 1.92 5.87 -5.73
CA ARG A 61 1.74 7.29 -6.02
C ARG A 61 2.20 8.17 -4.84
N GLY A 62 1.96 7.72 -3.61
CA GLY A 62 2.49 8.36 -2.42
C GLY A 62 1.71 9.54 -1.86
N PHE A 63 0.69 10.04 -2.56
CA PHE A 63 -0.07 11.22 -2.12
C PHE A 63 -1.53 10.96 -1.75
N ASP A 64 -2.10 9.84 -2.21
CA ASP A 64 -3.49 9.48 -1.94
C ASP A 64 -3.64 8.20 -1.11
N PHE A 65 -2.58 7.77 -0.45
CA PHE A 65 -2.62 6.66 0.50
C PHE A 65 -3.26 7.12 1.82
N TRP A 66 -4.25 6.40 2.28
CA TRP A 66 -5.01 6.73 3.49
C TRP A 66 -5.35 5.46 4.28
N GLU A 67 -6.02 5.62 5.43
CA GLU A 67 -6.27 4.54 6.40
C GLU A 67 -6.84 3.24 5.81
N PHE A 68 -7.70 3.35 4.81
CA PHE A 68 -8.35 2.20 4.19
C PHE A 68 -7.75 1.81 2.84
N SER A 69 -6.64 2.41 2.45
CA SER A 69 -5.95 2.05 1.22
C SER A 69 -5.28 0.68 1.35
N ASP A 70 -5.30 -0.10 0.26
CA ASP A 70 -4.64 -1.39 0.17
C ASP A 70 -3.20 -1.24 -0.33
N ILE A 71 -2.37 -2.22 -0.01
CA ILE A 71 -1.07 -2.38 -0.65
C ILE A 71 -1.32 -3.20 -1.93
N ASP A 72 -1.16 -2.55 -3.09
CA ASP A 72 -1.42 -3.16 -4.39
C ASP A 72 -0.13 -3.68 -5.01
N ILE A 73 -0.07 -4.98 -5.25
CA ILE A 73 1.13 -5.66 -5.72
C ILE A 73 0.82 -6.48 -6.97
N PHE A 74 1.63 -6.29 -8.00
CA PHE A 74 1.67 -7.13 -9.19
C PHE A 74 2.89 -8.04 -9.14
N VAL A 75 2.68 -9.33 -9.45
CA VAL A 75 3.73 -10.35 -9.43
C VAL A 75 3.86 -10.94 -10.82
N ASP A 76 5.05 -10.92 -11.39
CA ASP A 76 5.35 -11.54 -12.66
C ASP A 76 6.10 -12.86 -12.48
N ASP A 77 5.91 -13.78 -13.42
CA ASP A 77 6.45 -15.14 -13.36
C ASP A 77 5.93 -15.96 -12.17
N TRP A 78 4.67 -15.80 -11.86
CA TRP A 78 4.00 -16.67 -10.90
C TRP A 78 3.73 -18.05 -11.53
N ASP A 79 4.21 -19.11 -10.89
CA ASP A 79 4.05 -20.49 -11.35
C ASP A 79 2.91 -21.18 -10.61
N ASP A 80 1.72 -21.19 -11.21
CA ASP A 80 0.51 -21.83 -10.68
C ASP A 80 0.60 -23.35 -10.64
N ASP A 81 1.43 -23.94 -11.47
CA ASP A 81 1.59 -25.41 -11.51
C ASP A 81 2.44 -25.90 -10.34
N LYS A 82 3.38 -25.07 -9.89
CA LYS A 82 4.29 -25.39 -8.81
C LYS A 82 3.78 -24.95 -7.44
N PHE A 83 3.08 -23.81 -7.36
CA PHE A 83 2.69 -23.20 -6.10
C PHE A 83 1.18 -22.92 -6.05
N ASN A 84 0.65 -22.94 -4.82
CA ASN A 84 -0.74 -22.59 -4.57
C ASN A 84 -0.87 -21.10 -4.27
N TYR A 85 -1.66 -20.38 -5.07
CA TYR A 85 -1.90 -18.94 -4.93
C TYR A 85 -2.44 -18.57 -3.53
N TRP A 86 -3.42 -19.34 -3.03
CA TRP A 86 -4.07 -19.00 -1.76
C TRP A 86 -3.15 -19.19 -0.56
N THR A 87 -2.26 -20.18 -0.62
CA THR A 87 -1.22 -20.36 0.40
C THR A 87 -0.28 -19.15 0.42
N MET A 88 0.17 -18.72 -0.74
CA MET A 88 1.00 -17.51 -0.89
C MET A 88 0.27 -16.28 -0.36
N PHE A 89 -1.00 -16.11 -0.75
CA PHE A 89 -1.80 -14.95 -0.35
C PHE A 89 -1.92 -14.84 1.18
N VAL A 90 -2.18 -15.93 1.87
CA VAL A 90 -2.27 -15.96 3.34
C VAL A 90 -0.95 -15.55 3.98
N GLU A 91 0.16 -16.03 3.44
CA GLU A 91 1.50 -15.66 3.94
C GLU A 91 1.77 -14.16 3.75
N ILE A 92 1.40 -13.64 2.60
CA ILE A 92 1.56 -12.20 2.28
C ILE A 92 0.66 -11.34 3.18
N GLU A 93 -0.57 -11.77 3.42
CA GLU A 93 -1.47 -11.05 4.34
C GLU A 93 -0.86 -10.92 5.75
N ARG A 94 -0.19 -11.95 6.23
CA ARG A 94 0.48 -11.91 7.54
C ARG A 94 1.60 -10.89 7.57
N ILE A 95 2.40 -10.82 6.50
CA ILE A 95 3.48 -9.83 6.39
C ILE A 95 2.91 -8.42 6.30
N ALA A 96 1.80 -8.25 5.56
CA ALA A 96 1.19 -6.94 5.31
C ALA A 96 0.48 -6.34 6.53
N ARG A 97 0.12 -7.15 7.53
CA ARG A 97 -0.63 -6.64 8.69
C ARG A 97 -0.01 -5.40 9.30
N PRO A 98 -0.79 -4.40 9.67
CA PRO A 98 -2.27 -4.35 9.72
C PRO A 98 -2.94 -3.92 8.41
N TYR A 99 -2.21 -3.82 7.31
CA TYR A 99 -2.74 -3.34 6.03
C TYR A 99 -3.36 -4.49 5.25
N LYS A 100 -4.35 -4.15 4.44
CA LYS A 100 -4.89 -5.08 3.45
C LYS A 100 -3.95 -5.11 2.25
N VAL A 101 -3.89 -6.24 1.58
CA VAL A 101 -3.07 -6.42 0.39
C VAL A 101 -3.90 -6.97 -0.76
N SER A 102 -3.66 -6.47 -1.94
CA SER A 102 -4.23 -6.98 -3.20
C SER A 102 -3.09 -7.48 -4.07
N ILE A 103 -3.16 -8.73 -4.50
CA ILE A 103 -2.10 -9.35 -5.30
C ILE A 103 -2.69 -9.81 -6.62
N VAL A 104 -2.10 -9.32 -7.71
CA VAL A 104 -2.46 -9.70 -9.08
C VAL A 104 -1.23 -10.31 -9.72
N THR A 105 -1.40 -11.48 -10.36
CA THR A 105 -0.33 -12.14 -11.10
C THR A 105 -0.48 -11.85 -12.60
N GLN A 106 0.55 -12.19 -13.39
CA GLN A 106 0.52 -12.05 -14.84
C GLN A 106 -0.62 -12.84 -15.50
N ARG A 107 -1.15 -13.85 -14.80
CA ARG A 107 -2.25 -14.66 -15.33
C ARG A 107 -3.59 -13.96 -15.28
N ASP A 108 -3.81 -13.13 -14.27
CA ASP A 108 -5.11 -12.51 -14.00
C ASP A 108 -5.15 -11.02 -14.35
N VAL A 109 -4.01 -10.42 -14.66
CA VAL A 109 -3.94 -9.00 -14.98
C VAL A 109 -4.68 -8.69 -16.29
N THR A 110 -5.59 -7.70 -16.23
CA THR A 110 -6.27 -7.21 -17.44
C THR A 110 -5.37 -6.23 -18.20
N GLY A 111 -5.65 -6.03 -19.49
CA GLY A 111 -4.89 -5.06 -20.29
C GLY A 111 -4.95 -3.64 -19.73
N ALA A 112 -6.11 -3.21 -19.23
CA ALA A 112 -6.29 -1.90 -18.62
C ALA A 112 -5.47 -1.76 -17.33
N LEU A 113 -5.47 -2.78 -16.48
CA LEU A 113 -4.70 -2.78 -15.24
C LEU A 113 -3.19 -2.83 -15.53
N LEU A 114 -2.78 -3.60 -16.53
CA LEU A 114 -1.36 -3.67 -16.93
C LEU A 114 -0.83 -2.31 -17.37
N LYS A 115 -1.62 -1.54 -18.11
CA LYS A 115 -1.26 -0.17 -18.52
C LYS A 115 -1.10 0.74 -17.30
N GLU A 116 -1.99 0.64 -16.33
CA GLU A 116 -1.89 1.39 -15.08
C GLU A 116 -0.63 1.02 -14.31
N ILE A 117 -0.32 -0.27 -14.20
CA ILE A 117 0.88 -0.78 -13.54
C ILE A 117 2.16 -0.27 -14.25
N GLU A 118 2.18 -0.29 -15.57
CA GLU A 118 3.31 0.22 -16.34
C GLU A 118 3.53 1.72 -16.17
N LYS A 119 2.43 2.47 -16.04
CA LYS A 119 2.47 3.93 -15.89
C LYS A 119 2.86 4.38 -14.48
N GLU A 120 2.30 3.75 -13.46
CA GLU A 120 2.40 4.19 -12.06
C GLU A 120 3.25 3.27 -11.19
N GLY A 121 3.51 2.06 -11.65
CA GLY A 121 4.16 1.04 -10.85
C GLY A 121 5.63 1.31 -10.58
N ARG A 122 6.07 0.82 -9.43
CA ARG A 122 7.48 0.83 -9.03
C ARG A 122 7.92 -0.59 -8.76
N GLU A 123 8.96 -1.03 -9.45
CA GLU A 123 9.57 -2.32 -9.15
C GLU A 123 10.23 -2.29 -7.79
N ILE A 124 9.94 -3.29 -6.96
CA ILE A 124 10.45 -3.39 -5.59
C ILE A 124 11.10 -4.76 -5.32
N GLY A 125 11.91 -4.81 -4.30
CA GLY A 125 12.67 -6.01 -3.95
C GLY A 125 14.01 -6.04 -4.62
#